data_151bf36212ee590f277e92df8f693501
#
_entry.id   151bf36212ee590f277e92df8f693501
#
_cell.length_a   1.000
_cell.length_b   1.000
_cell.length_c   1.000
_cell.angle_alpha   90.00
_cell.angle_beta   90.00
_cell.angle_gamma   90.00
#
_symmetry.space_group_name_H-M   'P 1'
#
loop_
_entity.id
_entity.type
_entity.pdbx_description
1 polymer ?
#
loop_
_entity_poly.entity_id
_entity_poly.type
_entity_poly.pdbx_seq_one_letter_code
_entity_poly.pdbx_strand_id
1 'polypeptide(L)'
;MNKTRKEIHMKFFHTADWHLGKLVQGVYMTEEQRFVLQQFILAIEEEKPDAVIIAGDLYDRAVPPTDAVNLLDEILETIVLKMKTPVIAVSGNHDSPGRLNFGSGMMKSNGYHITGQLKKELDPVVLQDEFGEVHFHLVPYADPSQVRHMLDDPTIQSHDIAMKKLTECIESTMDSTKRHVFVGHAFVTPHGEEEENTSDSERPLAIGGAEYVSASHFKNFHYTALGHLHQAHYVLNPTIRYSGSPLKYSISEEHHQKGFNIVQLDELGNVTVEKRLLKPNHDIRTVEGKIDDILQHEINEDYVFVKLLDETPILFPMEKVRSVYPNAMHVERKLFSSVKENEESSIGSRQKMDDLALFNAFYEEVKGVKAPTETEVIFKEVLQGFLQEEHVSDKKEGLKI
;
A
#
# COMPACT_ATOMS: atom_id res chain seq x y z
N MET A 1 -17.37 -43.15 -22.16
CA MET A 1 -16.39 -42.22 -21.65
C MET A 1 -17.11 -40.93 -21.42
N ASN A 2 -17.59 -40.68 -20.19
CA ASN A 2 -18.19 -39.43 -19.81
C ASN A 2 -17.06 -38.37 -19.75
N LYS A 3 -17.02 -37.46 -20.73
CA LYS A 3 -16.36 -36.19 -20.55
C LYS A 3 -17.15 -35.48 -19.44
N THR A 4 -16.63 -35.45 -18.23
CA THR A 4 -17.08 -34.49 -17.20
C THR A 4 -17.11 -33.12 -17.86
N ARG A 5 -18.32 -32.57 -18.08
CA ARG A 5 -18.50 -31.18 -18.43
C ARG A 5 -17.77 -30.40 -17.35
N LYS A 6 -16.72 -29.68 -17.71
CA LYS A 6 -16.10 -28.70 -16.83
C LYS A 6 -17.20 -27.69 -16.58
N GLU A 7 -17.71 -27.63 -15.36
CA GLU A 7 -18.62 -26.58 -14.95
C GLU A 7 -17.90 -25.25 -15.20
N ILE A 8 -18.39 -24.47 -16.15
CA ILE A 8 -17.76 -23.22 -16.54
C ILE A 8 -18.38 -22.15 -15.64
N HIS A 9 -17.72 -21.85 -14.54
CA HIS A 9 -18.06 -20.75 -13.62
C HIS A 9 -17.48 -19.44 -14.17
N MET A 10 -18.10 -18.30 -13.83
CA MET A 10 -17.47 -17.00 -14.06
C MET A 10 -16.15 -16.97 -13.29
N LYS A 11 -15.04 -16.96 -14.02
CA LYS A 11 -13.69 -16.90 -13.46
C LYS A 11 -13.10 -15.51 -13.69
N PHE A 12 -12.68 -14.84 -12.63
CA PHE A 12 -11.98 -13.57 -12.78
C PHE A 12 -10.79 -13.48 -11.84
N PHE A 13 -9.80 -12.68 -12.27
CA PHE A 13 -8.67 -12.33 -11.42
C PHE A 13 -8.97 -11.04 -10.68
N HIS A 14 -8.58 -10.98 -9.41
CA HIS A 14 -8.68 -9.78 -8.59
C HIS A 14 -7.29 -9.38 -8.12
N THR A 15 -6.84 -8.23 -8.55
CA THR A 15 -5.60 -7.55 -8.16
C THR A 15 -5.91 -6.10 -7.79
N ALA A 16 -4.99 -5.42 -7.10
CA ALA A 16 -5.08 -4.01 -6.69
C ALA A 16 -3.69 -3.46 -6.38
N ASP A 17 -3.61 -2.18 -6.10
CA ASP A 17 -2.44 -1.54 -5.48
C ASP A 17 -1.15 -1.78 -6.26
N TRP A 18 -1.22 -1.59 -7.58
CA TRP A 18 -0.06 -1.75 -8.46
C TRP A 18 0.99 -0.68 -8.24
N HIS A 19 0.56 0.55 -7.87
CA HIS A 19 1.43 1.68 -7.59
C HIS A 19 2.53 1.86 -8.64
N LEU A 20 2.18 1.81 -9.94
CA LEU A 20 3.17 1.92 -11.00
C LEU A 20 3.96 3.22 -10.89
N GLY A 21 5.29 3.08 -10.96
CA GLY A 21 6.22 4.18 -10.74
C GLY A 21 6.56 4.46 -9.28
N LYS A 22 6.28 3.51 -8.37
CA LYS A 22 6.67 3.57 -6.95
C LYS A 22 8.16 3.79 -6.78
N LEU A 23 8.50 4.68 -5.87
CA LEU A 23 9.87 4.95 -5.44
C LEU A 23 10.04 4.43 -4.00
N VAL A 24 10.91 3.45 -3.80
CA VAL A 24 11.25 2.89 -2.49
C VAL A 24 12.71 3.21 -2.16
N GLN A 25 12.95 3.98 -1.10
CA GLN A 25 14.30 4.40 -0.68
C GLN A 25 15.17 4.94 -1.84
N GLY A 26 14.57 5.71 -2.75
CA GLY A 26 15.27 6.29 -3.89
C GLY A 26 15.43 5.38 -5.12
N VAL A 27 14.92 4.14 -5.05
CA VAL A 27 14.93 3.19 -6.17
C VAL A 27 13.57 3.15 -6.85
N TYR A 28 13.53 3.35 -8.16
CA TYR A 28 12.31 3.16 -8.95
C TYR A 28 12.01 1.67 -9.11
N MET A 29 10.80 1.27 -8.74
CA MET A 29 10.37 -0.13 -8.78
C MET A 29 9.79 -0.56 -10.14
N THR A 30 9.83 0.28 -11.16
CA THR A 30 9.15 0.06 -12.45
C THR A 30 9.57 -1.24 -13.12
N GLU A 31 10.87 -1.60 -13.09
CA GLU A 31 11.34 -2.86 -13.68
C GLU A 31 10.93 -4.09 -12.86
N GLU A 32 10.92 -3.98 -11.54
CA GLU A 32 10.37 -5.03 -10.66
C GLU A 32 8.87 -5.22 -10.89
N GLN A 33 8.14 -4.11 -11.06
CA GLN A 33 6.72 -4.12 -11.40
C GLN A 33 6.48 -4.77 -12.76
N ARG A 34 7.28 -4.43 -13.76
CA ARG A 34 7.26 -5.08 -15.09
C ARG A 34 7.45 -6.59 -14.97
N PHE A 35 8.44 -7.03 -14.19
CA PHE A 35 8.76 -8.44 -14.02
C PHE A 35 7.60 -9.24 -13.42
N VAL A 36 6.97 -8.76 -12.35
CA VAL A 36 5.83 -9.48 -11.73
C VAL A 36 4.57 -9.39 -12.57
N LEU A 37 4.33 -8.27 -13.28
CA LEU A 37 3.18 -8.14 -14.18
C LEU A 37 3.30 -9.00 -15.43
N GLN A 38 4.50 -9.35 -15.88
CA GLN A 38 4.70 -10.37 -16.91
C GLN A 38 4.26 -11.75 -16.41
N GLN A 39 4.55 -12.12 -15.15
CA GLN A 39 4.04 -13.37 -14.57
C GLN A 39 2.50 -13.35 -14.45
N PHE A 40 1.92 -12.19 -14.14
CA PHE A 40 0.47 -12.01 -14.11
C PHE A 40 -0.16 -12.23 -15.50
N ILE A 41 0.46 -11.70 -16.57
CA ILE A 41 0.05 -11.93 -17.97
C ILE A 41 0.13 -13.42 -18.33
N LEU A 42 1.23 -14.10 -17.97
CA LEU A 42 1.36 -15.55 -18.20
C LEU A 42 0.26 -16.34 -17.47
N ALA A 43 -0.11 -15.92 -16.27
CA ALA A 43 -1.22 -16.52 -15.54
C ALA A 43 -2.56 -16.32 -16.23
N ILE A 44 -2.81 -15.16 -16.87
CA ILE A 44 -4.02 -14.90 -17.65
C ILE A 44 -4.05 -15.84 -18.89
N GLU A 45 -2.92 -16.01 -19.55
CA GLU A 45 -2.82 -16.90 -20.72
C GLU A 45 -3.10 -18.39 -20.36
N GLU A 46 -2.61 -18.82 -19.19
CA GLU A 46 -2.79 -20.17 -18.66
C GLU A 46 -4.23 -20.41 -18.21
N GLU A 47 -4.76 -19.54 -17.36
CA GLU A 47 -6.03 -19.69 -16.67
C GLU A 47 -7.25 -19.23 -17.47
N LYS A 48 -7.04 -18.34 -18.44
CA LYS A 48 -8.08 -17.75 -19.31
C LYS A 48 -9.30 -17.25 -18.52
N PRO A 49 -9.11 -16.28 -17.61
CA PRO A 49 -10.23 -15.72 -16.88
C PRO A 49 -11.19 -14.94 -17.80
N ASP A 50 -12.46 -14.87 -17.42
CA ASP A 50 -13.49 -14.10 -18.12
C ASP A 50 -13.30 -12.58 -17.92
N ALA A 51 -12.60 -12.17 -16.86
CA ALA A 51 -12.24 -10.78 -16.59
C ALA A 51 -11.03 -10.65 -15.66
N VAL A 52 -10.44 -9.45 -15.65
CA VAL A 52 -9.46 -9.00 -14.67
C VAL A 52 -10.03 -7.80 -13.93
N ILE A 53 -10.02 -7.82 -12.60
CA ILE A 53 -10.38 -6.70 -11.74
C ILE A 53 -9.11 -6.04 -11.21
N ILE A 54 -9.01 -4.71 -11.32
CA ILE A 54 -7.98 -3.88 -10.69
C ILE A 54 -8.69 -2.93 -9.72
N ALA A 55 -8.63 -3.25 -8.43
CA ALA A 55 -9.39 -2.54 -7.40
C ALA A 55 -8.66 -1.28 -6.86
N GLY A 56 -8.19 -0.42 -7.76
CA GLY A 56 -7.60 0.89 -7.44
C GLY A 56 -6.08 0.91 -7.31
N ASP A 57 -5.56 2.11 -7.15
CA ASP A 57 -4.13 2.46 -7.05
C ASP A 57 -3.29 1.86 -8.18
N LEU A 58 -3.68 2.19 -9.42
CA LEU A 58 -2.94 1.80 -10.61
C LEU A 58 -1.57 2.48 -10.63
N TYR A 59 -1.52 3.76 -10.24
CA TYR A 59 -0.29 4.56 -10.15
C TYR A 59 0.03 4.94 -8.71
N ASP A 60 1.33 5.13 -8.42
CA ASP A 60 1.81 5.57 -7.09
C ASP A 60 1.43 7.03 -6.77
N ARG A 61 1.17 7.84 -7.78
CA ARG A 61 0.84 9.26 -7.62
C ARG A 61 -0.04 9.79 -8.75
N ALA A 62 -0.79 10.85 -8.45
CA ALA A 62 -1.73 11.49 -9.39
C ALA A 62 -1.08 11.99 -10.70
N VAL A 63 0.23 12.26 -10.69
CA VAL A 63 1.04 12.56 -11.89
C VAL A 63 2.15 11.51 -11.96
N PRO A 64 1.88 10.36 -12.61
CA PRO A 64 2.85 9.28 -12.72
C PRO A 64 4.01 9.66 -13.66
N PRO A 65 5.20 9.06 -13.46
CA PRO A 65 6.29 9.18 -14.43
C PRO A 65 5.92 8.48 -15.74
N THR A 66 6.51 8.93 -16.85
CA THR A 66 6.22 8.42 -18.20
C THR A 66 6.41 6.90 -18.31
N ASP A 67 7.44 6.35 -17.64
CA ASP A 67 7.71 4.90 -17.68
C ASP A 67 6.58 4.08 -17.05
N ALA A 68 5.96 4.61 -15.99
CA ALA A 68 4.79 3.97 -15.37
C ALA A 68 3.57 4.01 -16.29
N VAL A 69 3.37 5.13 -17.01
CA VAL A 69 2.29 5.27 -18.00
C VAL A 69 2.48 4.27 -19.13
N ASN A 70 3.70 4.19 -19.68
CA ASN A 70 4.03 3.26 -20.74
C ASN A 70 3.86 1.80 -20.30
N LEU A 71 4.24 1.47 -19.05
CA LEU A 71 4.06 0.12 -18.51
C LEU A 71 2.58 -0.25 -18.40
N LEU A 72 1.73 0.65 -17.89
CA LEU A 72 0.29 0.38 -17.80
C LEU A 72 -0.32 0.18 -19.20
N ASP A 73 0.04 1.04 -20.16
CA ASP A 73 -0.42 0.96 -21.55
C ASP A 73 -0.06 -0.40 -22.18
N GLU A 74 1.20 -0.83 -22.06
CA GLU A 74 1.71 -2.12 -22.55
C GLU A 74 0.93 -3.31 -21.96
N ILE A 75 0.69 -3.28 -20.64
CA ILE A 75 -0.03 -4.35 -19.94
C ILE A 75 -1.49 -4.40 -20.38
N LEU A 76 -2.16 -3.24 -20.42
CA LEU A 76 -3.56 -3.15 -20.83
C LEU A 76 -3.75 -3.54 -22.30
N GLU A 77 -2.86 -3.08 -23.21
CA GLU A 77 -2.87 -3.50 -24.61
C GLU A 77 -2.79 -5.03 -24.72
N THR A 78 -1.91 -5.63 -23.94
CA THR A 78 -1.72 -7.08 -23.96
C THR A 78 -2.95 -7.81 -23.45
N ILE A 79 -3.49 -7.46 -22.30
CA ILE A 79 -4.65 -8.15 -21.70
C ILE A 79 -5.91 -7.91 -22.55
N VAL A 80 -6.20 -6.63 -22.87
CA VAL A 80 -7.47 -6.27 -23.50
C VAL A 80 -7.48 -6.55 -24.98
N LEU A 81 -6.42 -6.14 -25.72
CA LEU A 81 -6.44 -6.23 -27.18
C LEU A 81 -5.85 -7.53 -27.72
N LYS A 82 -4.78 -8.07 -27.11
CA LYS A 82 -4.16 -9.31 -27.60
C LYS A 82 -4.85 -10.56 -27.03
N MET A 83 -5.09 -10.59 -25.71
CA MET A 83 -5.72 -11.74 -25.05
C MET A 83 -7.27 -11.70 -25.11
N LYS A 84 -7.86 -10.51 -25.39
CA LYS A 84 -9.32 -10.31 -25.42
C LYS A 84 -10.00 -10.56 -24.07
N THR A 85 -9.27 -10.35 -22.99
CA THR A 85 -9.79 -10.48 -21.63
C THR A 85 -10.22 -9.07 -21.14
N PRO A 86 -11.50 -8.87 -20.80
CA PRO A 86 -11.98 -7.61 -20.25
C PRO A 86 -11.25 -7.23 -18.95
N VAL A 87 -10.91 -5.94 -18.82
CA VAL A 87 -10.37 -5.37 -17.59
C VAL A 87 -11.39 -4.41 -16.98
N ILE A 88 -11.68 -4.62 -15.69
CA ILE A 88 -12.63 -3.84 -14.90
C ILE A 88 -11.80 -3.15 -13.80
N ALA A 89 -11.75 -1.80 -13.82
CA ALA A 89 -10.88 -1.06 -12.92
C ALA A 89 -11.60 0.12 -12.26
N VAL A 90 -11.17 0.47 -11.06
CA VAL A 90 -11.55 1.70 -10.36
C VAL A 90 -10.30 2.50 -10.02
N SER A 91 -10.41 3.81 -9.78
CA SER A 91 -9.30 4.57 -9.20
C SER A 91 -9.23 4.38 -7.69
N GLY A 92 -7.99 4.38 -7.16
CA GLY A 92 -7.71 4.46 -5.74
C GLY A 92 -7.39 5.90 -5.28
N ASN A 93 -6.89 6.02 -4.04
CA ASN A 93 -6.59 7.33 -3.45
C ASN A 93 -5.26 7.95 -3.92
N HIS A 94 -4.35 7.16 -4.50
CA HIS A 94 -3.13 7.65 -5.14
C HIS A 94 -3.35 8.14 -6.57
N ASP A 95 -4.36 7.61 -7.23
CA ASP A 95 -4.66 7.90 -8.63
C ASP A 95 -5.21 9.31 -8.84
N SER A 96 -5.11 9.80 -10.07
CA SER A 96 -5.87 10.98 -10.52
C SER A 96 -7.17 10.54 -11.17
N PRO A 97 -8.33 10.76 -10.52
CA PRO A 97 -9.63 10.33 -11.04
C PRO A 97 -9.89 10.80 -12.47
N GLY A 98 -9.58 12.08 -12.75
CA GLY A 98 -9.81 12.68 -14.07
C GLY A 98 -8.89 12.12 -15.16
N ARG A 99 -7.61 11.82 -14.83
CA ARG A 99 -6.67 11.24 -15.78
C ARG A 99 -7.03 9.81 -16.15
N LEU A 100 -7.39 8.98 -15.15
CA LEU A 100 -7.84 7.62 -15.40
C LEU A 100 -9.20 7.56 -16.11
N ASN A 101 -10.06 8.53 -15.88
CA ASN A 101 -11.36 8.58 -16.56
C ASN A 101 -11.26 9.10 -18.01
N PHE A 102 -10.11 9.69 -18.41
CA PHE A 102 -9.91 10.19 -19.76
C PHE A 102 -10.02 9.06 -20.79
N GLY A 103 -10.88 9.24 -21.78
CA GLY A 103 -11.08 8.24 -22.84
C GLY A 103 -11.85 6.98 -22.41
N SER A 104 -12.32 6.87 -21.16
CA SER A 104 -13.00 5.67 -20.63
C SER A 104 -14.18 5.21 -21.49
N GLY A 105 -14.97 6.15 -22.03
CA GLY A 105 -16.09 5.84 -22.92
C GLY A 105 -15.66 5.16 -24.24
N MET A 106 -14.51 5.55 -24.81
CA MET A 106 -13.96 4.92 -26.02
C MET A 106 -13.31 3.57 -25.71
N MET A 107 -12.66 3.45 -24.56
CA MET A 107 -11.97 2.22 -24.15
C MET A 107 -12.95 1.11 -23.77
N LYS A 108 -14.13 1.47 -23.24
CA LYS A 108 -15.20 0.53 -22.86
C LYS A 108 -15.58 -0.42 -24.00
N SER A 109 -15.66 0.07 -25.25
CA SER A 109 -16.02 -0.74 -26.43
C SER A 109 -14.98 -1.81 -26.77
N ASN A 110 -13.76 -1.66 -26.28
CA ASN A 110 -12.67 -2.64 -26.45
C ASN A 110 -12.51 -3.58 -25.26
N GLY A 111 -13.33 -3.42 -24.19
CA GLY A 111 -13.27 -4.28 -23.00
C GLY A 111 -12.44 -3.70 -21.85
N TYR A 112 -12.01 -2.43 -21.92
CA TYR A 112 -11.43 -1.75 -20.77
C TYR A 112 -12.47 -0.87 -20.09
N HIS A 113 -12.98 -1.33 -18.94
CA HIS A 113 -14.00 -0.67 -18.15
C HIS A 113 -13.35 0.00 -16.93
N ILE A 114 -13.07 1.30 -17.04
CA ILE A 114 -12.50 2.06 -15.93
C ILE A 114 -13.49 3.10 -15.40
N THR A 115 -13.68 3.11 -14.08
CA THR A 115 -14.38 4.16 -13.36
C THR A 115 -13.38 4.95 -12.53
N GLY A 116 -12.85 6.04 -13.12
CA GLY A 116 -11.90 6.92 -12.43
C GLY A 116 -12.60 7.95 -11.55
N GLN A 117 -13.79 8.41 -11.92
CA GLN A 117 -14.57 9.41 -11.18
C GLN A 117 -15.90 8.82 -10.75
N LEU A 118 -16.28 9.09 -9.50
CA LEU A 118 -17.60 8.74 -9.01
C LEU A 118 -18.68 9.47 -9.83
N LYS A 119 -19.69 8.73 -10.25
CA LYS A 119 -20.84 9.24 -11.02
C LYS A 119 -22.13 9.00 -10.26
N LYS A 120 -23.15 9.79 -10.55
CA LYS A 120 -24.47 9.64 -9.95
C LYS A 120 -25.15 8.34 -10.41
N GLU A 121 -24.97 8.00 -11.67
CA GLU A 121 -25.43 6.75 -12.26
C GLU A 121 -24.37 5.67 -11.96
N LEU A 122 -24.73 4.71 -11.10
CA LEU A 122 -23.88 3.58 -10.68
C LEU A 122 -24.19 2.31 -11.47
N ASP A 123 -24.33 2.45 -12.80
CA ASP A 123 -24.62 1.33 -13.68
C ASP A 123 -23.50 0.29 -13.63
N PRO A 124 -23.82 -1.01 -13.47
CA PRO A 124 -22.83 -2.06 -13.44
C PRO A 124 -22.20 -2.31 -14.83
N VAL A 125 -20.98 -2.85 -14.81
CA VAL A 125 -20.43 -3.57 -15.97
C VAL A 125 -21.03 -4.97 -15.96
N VAL A 126 -21.72 -5.33 -17.04
CA VAL A 126 -22.37 -6.64 -17.16
C VAL A 126 -21.55 -7.55 -18.05
N LEU A 127 -21.10 -8.67 -17.49
CA LEU A 127 -20.55 -9.80 -18.24
C LEU A 127 -21.51 -10.98 -18.18
N GLN A 128 -21.38 -11.90 -19.11
CA GLN A 128 -22.29 -13.04 -19.22
C GLN A 128 -21.49 -14.34 -19.37
N ASP A 129 -21.87 -15.34 -18.60
CA ASP A 129 -21.44 -16.72 -18.77
C ASP A 129 -22.63 -17.62 -19.18
N GLU A 130 -22.46 -18.93 -19.17
CA GLU A 130 -23.52 -19.87 -19.53
C GLU A 130 -24.70 -19.90 -18.54
N PHE A 131 -24.52 -19.36 -17.31
CA PHE A 131 -25.55 -19.31 -16.26
C PHE A 131 -26.25 -17.97 -16.16
N GLY A 132 -25.88 -16.99 -17.00
CA GLY A 132 -26.50 -15.68 -17.05
C GLY A 132 -25.55 -14.53 -16.72
N GLU A 133 -26.14 -13.43 -16.34
CA GLU A 133 -25.40 -12.17 -16.12
C GLU A 133 -24.71 -12.13 -14.76
N VAL A 134 -23.51 -11.54 -14.76
CA VAL A 134 -22.76 -11.12 -13.56
C VAL A 134 -22.56 -9.60 -13.65
N HIS A 135 -23.06 -8.90 -12.66
CA HIS A 135 -23.05 -7.44 -12.57
C HIS A 135 -21.90 -6.98 -11.68
N PHE A 136 -20.92 -6.27 -12.24
CA PHE A 136 -19.80 -5.69 -11.52
C PHE A 136 -20.10 -4.22 -11.21
N HIS A 137 -20.25 -3.88 -9.94
CA HIS A 137 -20.53 -2.53 -9.45
C HIS A 137 -19.23 -1.83 -9.07
N LEU A 138 -18.91 -0.76 -9.79
CA LEU A 138 -17.62 -0.08 -9.68
C LEU A 138 -17.75 1.21 -8.86
N VAL A 139 -17.14 1.23 -7.71
CA VAL A 139 -17.08 2.39 -6.81
C VAL A 139 -15.62 2.82 -6.63
N PRO A 140 -15.16 3.88 -7.33
CA PRO A 140 -13.80 4.38 -7.15
C PRO A 140 -13.64 5.00 -5.77
N TYR A 141 -12.41 5.17 -5.33
CA TYR A 141 -12.15 5.97 -4.14
C TYR A 141 -12.80 7.35 -4.28
N ALA A 142 -13.54 7.75 -3.26
CA ALA A 142 -14.17 9.05 -3.19
C ALA A 142 -14.15 9.58 -1.75
N ASP A 143 -13.71 10.83 -1.60
CA ASP A 143 -13.81 11.53 -0.33
C ASP A 143 -15.29 11.71 0.07
N PRO A 144 -15.64 11.64 1.37
CA PRO A 144 -17.01 11.83 1.84
C PRO A 144 -17.66 13.13 1.37
N SER A 145 -16.88 14.20 1.19
CA SER A 145 -17.36 15.48 0.68
C SER A 145 -17.84 15.39 -0.77
N GLN A 146 -17.20 14.56 -1.60
CA GLN A 146 -17.61 14.32 -2.99
C GLN A 146 -18.92 13.54 -3.05
N VAL A 147 -19.04 12.49 -2.21
CA VAL A 147 -20.28 11.69 -2.13
C VAL A 147 -21.44 12.53 -1.60
N ARG A 148 -21.18 13.35 -0.57
CA ARG A 148 -22.14 14.32 -0.02
C ARG A 148 -22.69 15.25 -1.10
N HIS A 149 -21.80 15.84 -1.90
CA HIS A 149 -22.17 16.74 -2.97
C HIS A 149 -22.95 16.02 -4.08
N MET A 150 -22.51 14.83 -4.48
CA MET A 150 -23.13 14.05 -5.54
C MET A 150 -24.56 13.60 -5.18
N LEU A 151 -24.78 13.15 -3.93
CA LEU A 151 -26.07 12.66 -3.45
C LEU A 151 -26.96 13.78 -2.86
N ASP A 152 -26.43 15.00 -2.73
CA ASP A 152 -27.07 16.14 -2.04
C ASP A 152 -27.56 15.77 -0.63
N ASP A 153 -26.74 14.98 0.10
CA ASP A 153 -27.05 14.48 1.45
C ASP A 153 -26.04 15.02 2.48
N PRO A 154 -26.41 16.05 3.27
CA PRO A 154 -25.52 16.66 4.26
C PRO A 154 -25.17 15.76 5.43
N THR A 155 -25.81 14.59 5.59
CA THR A 155 -25.52 13.63 6.66
C THR A 155 -24.26 12.82 6.41
N ILE A 156 -23.72 12.84 5.19
CA ILE A 156 -22.50 12.10 4.82
C ILE A 156 -21.28 12.85 5.35
N GLN A 157 -20.73 12.38 6.49
CA GLN A 157 -19.61 13.04 7.18
C GLN A 157 -18.38 12.13 7.35
N SER A 158 -18.49 10.84 7.05
CA SER A 158 -17.41 9.85 7.15
C SER A 158 -17.38 8.92 5.93
N HIS A 159 -16.27 8.22 5.74
CA HIS A 159 -16.14 7.18 4.69
C HIS A 159 -17.17 6.07 4.90
N ASP A 160 -17.46 5.68 6.16
CA ASP A 160 -18.48 4.67 6.47
C ASP A 160 -19.88 5.07 5.97
N ILE A 161 -20.32 6.29 6.33
CA ILE A 161 -21.62 6.79 5.89
C ILE A 161 -21.66 6.95 4.37
N ALA A 162 -20.57 7.42 3.76
CA ALA A 162 -20.47 7.56 2.30
C ALA A 162 -20.62 6.20 1.60
N MET A 163 -19.86 5.20 2.04
CA MET A 163 -19.93 3.86 1.46
C MET A 163 -21.30 3.20 1.68
N LYS A 164 -21.86 3.34 2.87
CA LYS A 164 -23.23 2.89 3.16
C LYS A 164 -24.25 3.45 2.18
N LYS A 165 -24.20 4.75 1.94
CA LYS A 165 -25.13 5.41 0.99
C LYS A 165 -24.92 4.94 -0.45
N LEU A 166 -23.67 4.75 -0.87
CA LEU A 166 -23.36 4.24 -2.21
C LEU A 166 -23.86 2.81 -2.40
N THR A 167 -23.63 1.92 -1.41
CA THR A 167 -24.14 0.55 -1.47
C THR A 167 -25.66 0.50 -1.42
N GLU A 168 -26.34 1.32 -0.60
CA GLU A 168 -27.80 1.45 -0.58
C GLU A 168 -28.35 1.91 -1.95
N CYS A 169 -27.69 2.86 -2.63
CA CYS A 169 -28.07 3.28 -3.98
C CYS A 169 -27.95 2.12 -4.98
N ILE A 170 -26.84 1.38 -4.96
CA ILE A 170 -26.64 0.21 -5.82
C ILE A 170 -27.71 -0.85 -5.53
N GLU A 171 -27.91 -1.23 -4.28
CA GLU A 171 -28.87 -2.25 -3.84
C GLU A 171 -30.30 -1.92 -4.26
N SER A 172 -30.68 -0.63 -4.28
CA SER A 172 -32.01 -0.20 -4.70
C SER A 172 -32.36 -0.53 -6.14
N THR A 173 -31.35 -0.78 -6.98
CA THR A 173 -31.47 -1.10 -8.42
C THR A 173 -31.03 -2.53 -8.75
N MET A 174 -30.53 -3.29 -7.79
CA MET A 174 -30.06 -4.67 -8.00
C MET A 174 -31.22 -5.62 -8.29
N ASP A 175 -31.07 -6.44 -9.33
CA ASP A 175 -31.93 -7.58 -9.60
C ASP A 175 -31.44 -8.80 -8.82
N SER A 176 -32.18 -9.19 -7.79
CA SER A 176 -31.83 -10.31 -6.91
C SER A 176 -31.71 -11.68 -7.63
N THR A 177 -32.12 -11.78 -8.88
CA THR A 177 -31.96 -12.99 -9.70
C THR A 177 -30.59 -13.06 -10.38
N LYS A 178 -29.79 -12.01 -10.30
CA LYS A 178 -28.46 -11.91 -10.90
C LYS A 178 -27.35 -12.08 -9.86
N ARG A 179 -26.16 -12.32 -10.34
CA ARG A 179 -24.95 -12.40 -9.50
C ARG A 179 -24.27 -11.02 -9.48
N HIS A 180 -23.90 -10.57 -8.30
CA HIS A 180 -23.37 -9.22 -8.08
C HIS A 180 -21.99 -9.25 -7.44
N VAL A 181 -21.04 -8.52 -8.03
CA VAL A 181 -19.68 -8.31 -7.55
C VAL A 181 -19.49 -6.83 -7.29
N PHE A 182 -19.02 -6.47 -6.10
CA PHE A 182 -18.61 -5.11 -5.78
C PHE A 182 -17.11 -4.96 -6.07
N VAL A 183 -16.72 -3.84 -6.66
CA VAL A 183 -15.31 -3.47 -6.91
C VAL A 183 -15.08 -2.08 -6.34
N GLY A 184 -14.18 -1.96 -5.37
CA GLY A 184 -13.93 -0.66 -4.75
C GLY A 184 -12.56 -0.54 -4.08
N HIS A 185 -12.25 0.68 -3.68
CA HIS A 185 -11.00 1.04 -3.01
C HIS A 185 -11.31 1.80 -1.74
N ALA A 186 -11.14 1.17 -0.60
CA ALA A 186 -11.50 1.71 0.72
C ALA A 186 -10.83 0.94 1.84
N PHE A 187 -10.69 1.56 3.00
CA PHE A 187 -10.24 0.87 4.22
C PHE A 187 -11.44 0.23 4.93
N VAL A 188 -11.64 -1.05 4.66
CA VAL A 188 -12.76 -1.82 5.20
C VAL A 188 -12.30 -2.65 6.39
N THR A 189 -12.99 -2.50 7.53
CA THR A 189 -12.77 -3.29 8.74
C THR A 189 -14.06 -4.05 9.10
N PRO A 190 -14.03 -5.06 9.97
CA PRO A 190 -15.21 -5.84 10.30
C PRO A 190 -16.40 -4.98 10.75
N HIS A 191 -16.13 -3.94 11.55
CA HIS A 191 -17.18 -3.11 12.18
C HIS A 191 -17.08 -1.62 11.88
N GLY A 192 -16.13 -1.17 11.04
CA GLY A 192 -15.87 0.25 10.78
C GLY A 192 -15.08 0.92 11.90
N GLU A 193 -14.33 0.15 12.67
CA GLU A 193 -13.47 0.61 13.77
C GLU A 193 -12.00 0.46 13.38
N GLU A 194 -11.12 1.16 14.12
CA GLU A 194 -9.68 1.12 13.91
C GLU A 194 -9.11 -0.29 14.05
N GLU A 195 -8.27 -0.69 13.10
CA GLU A 195 -7.50 -1.94 13.14
C GLU A 195 -6.04 -1.66 12.79
N GLU A 196 -5.13 -2.31 13.52
CA GLU A 196 -3.68 -2.29 13.24
C GLU A 196 -3.34 -3.27 12.11
N ASN A 197 -3.72 -2.98 10.87
CA ASN A 197 -3.48 -3.85 9.72
C ASN A 197 -2.96 -3.08 8.50
N THR A 198 -2.17 -2.03 8.74
CA THR A 198 -1.58 -1.19 7.71
C THR A 198 -0.08 -1.40 7.61
N SER A 199 0.49 -1.10 6.44
CA SER A 199 1.93 -1.03 6.19
C SER A 199 2.39 0.42 6.03
N ASP A 200 3.69 0.67 6.18
CA ASP A 200 4.29 2.03 6.04
C ASP A 200 4.15 2.60 4.62
N SER A 201 3.79 1.79 3.65
CA SER A 201 3.62 2.21 2.26
C SER A 201 2.19 2.64 1.91
N GLU A 202 1.21 2.36 2.78
CA GLU A 202 -0.19 2.75 2.61
C GLU A 202 -0.39 4.19 3.09
N ARG A 203 -1.18 4.95 2.34
CA ARG A 203 -1.48 6.33 2.67
C ARG A 203 -2.77 6.41 3.48
N PRO A 204 -2.76 7.01 4.69
CA PRO A 204 -4.00 7.27 5.42
C PRO A 204 -5.03 8.03 4.57
N LEU A 205 -6.29 7.60 4.62
CA LEU A 205 -7.39 8.20 3.84
C LEU A 205 -7.96 9.44 4.51
N ALA A 206 -7.82 9.56 5.84
CA ALA A 206 -8.29 10.70 6.60
C ALA A 206 -7.39 11.01 7.79
N ILE A 207 -7.43 12.25 8.27
CA ILE A 207 -6.79 12.66 9.51
C ILE A 207 -7.80 12.47 10.65
N GLY A 208 -7.43 11.67 11.66
CA GLY A 208 -8.24 11.51 12.88
C GLY A 208 -9.25 10.36 12.88
N GLY A 209 -9.01 9.27 12.10
CA GLY A 209 -9.70 7.99 12.29
C GLY A 209 -11.11 7.86 11.67
N ALA A 210 -11.52 8.77 10.78
CA ALA A 210 -12.82 8.70 10.11
C ALA A 210 -12.80 7.93 8.76
N GLU A 211 -11.77 7.10 8.55
CA GLU A 211 -11.48 6.46 7.27
C GLU A 211 -12.02 5.03 7.14
N TYR A 212 -12.38 4.41 8.25
CA TYR A 212 -12.81 3.01 8.28
C TYR A 212 -14.24 2.85 7.79
N VAL A 213 -14.46 1.78 7.01
CA VAL A 213 -15.75 1.38 6.44
C VAL A 213 -16.14 0.01 6.97
N SER A 214 -17.38 -0.15 7.42
CA SER A 214 -17.88 -1.43 7.91
C SER A 214 -18.11 -2.44 6.80
N ALA A 215 -17.55 -3.65 6.96
CA ALA A 215 -17.75 -4.77 6.05
C ALA A 215 -19.25 -5.16 5.91
N SER A 216 -20.08 -4.79 6.87
CA SER A 216 -21.53 -5.08 6.86
C SER A 216 -22.28 -4.44 5.67
N HIS A 217 -21.71 -3.38 5.06
CA HIS A 217 -22.31 -2.72 3.90
C HIS A 217 -22.25 -3.56 2.62
N PHE A 218 -21.42 -4.62 2.59
CA PHE A 218 -21.19 -5.44 1.40
C PHE A 218 -21.93 -6.80 1.45
N LYS A 219 -22.77 -7.05 2.45
CA LYS A 219 -23.42 -8.35 2.69
C LYS A 219 -24.30 -8.88 1.55
N ASN A 220 -24.80 -7.98 0.69
CA ASN A 220 -25.71 -8.34 -0.41
C ASN A 220 -24.96 -8.60 -1.73
N PHE A 221 -23.63 -8.47 -1.75
CA PHE A 221 -22.79 -8.83 -2.89
C PHE A 221 -22.25 -10.26 -2.70
N HIS A 222 -22.20 -11.03 -3.78
CA HIS A 222 -21.63 -12.38 -3.78
C HIS A 222 -20.12 -12.35 -3.56
N TYR A 223 -19.45 -11.34 -4.12
CA TYR A 223 -18.03 -11.07 -3.91
C TYR A 223 -17.76 -9.58 -3.83
N THR A 224 -16.84 -9.18 -2.96
CA THR A 224 -16.38 -7.80 -2.82
C THR A 224 -14.87 -7.77 -3.03
N ALA A 225 -14.47 -7.15 -4.14
CA ALA A 225 -13.08 -6.94 -4.54
C ALA A 225 -12.59 -5.59 -4.01
N LEU A 226 -11.66 -5.61 -3.05
CA LEU A 226 -11.12 -4.42 -2.38
C LEU A 226 -9.65 -4.19 -2.74
N GLY A 227 -9.26 -2.93 -2.88
CA GLY A 227 -7.90 -2.43 -2.83
C GLY A 227 -7.74 -1.45 -1.68
N HIS A 228 -6.52 -0.97 -1.46
CA HIS A 228 -6.00 -0.07 -0.45
C HIS A 228 -5.03 -0.77 0.52
N LEU A 229 -5.37 -1.92 1.08
CA LEU A 229 -4.48 -2.65 1.97
C LEU A 229 -3.57 -3.60 1.19
N HIS A 230 -2.25 -3.44 1.38
CA HIS A 230 -1.22 -4.17 0.65
C HIS A 230 -1.07 -5.63 1.07
N GLN A 231 -1.63 -6.01 2.23
CA GLN A 231 -1.69 -7.40 2.67
C GLN A 231 -2.96 -8.08 2.17
N ALA A 232 -2.83 -9.18 1.44
CA ALA A 232 -3.96 -9.97 0.99
C ALA A 232 -4.61 -10.73 2.15
N HIS A 233 -5.87 -10.43 2.44
CA HIS A 233 -6.68 -11.08 3.48
C HIS A 233 -8.17 -10.92 3.18
N TYR A 234 -9.03 -11.52 3.99
CA TYR A 234 -10.48 -11.29 3.95
C TYR A 234 -10.94 -10.53 5.20
N VAL A 235 -12.02 -9.77 5.07
CA VAL A 235 -12.60 -8.98 6.15
C VAL A 235 -13.98 -9.55 6.49
N LEU A 236 -14.21 -9.93 7.75
CA LEU A 236 -15.45 -10.49 8.28
C LEU A 236 -15.82 -11.86 7.68
N ASN A 237 -15.91 -11.97 6.36
CA ASN A 237 -16.22 -13.24 5.69
C ASN A 237 -15.33 -13.46 4.45
N PRO A 238 -15.17 -14.71 3.98
CA PRO A 238 -14.24 -15.04 2.89
C PRO A 238 -14.54 -14.41 1.53
N THR A 239 -15.71 -13.80 1.33
CA THR A 239 -16.10 -13.17 0.07
C THR A 239 -15.82 -11.67 0.01
N ILE A 240 -15.44 -11.04 1.12
CA ILE A 240 -15.00 -9.63 1.19
C ILE A 240 -13.48 -9.63 1.30
N ARG A 241 -12.76 -9.27 0.23
CA ARG A 241 -11.31 -9.51 0.16
C ARG A 241 -10.50 -8.36 -0.37
N TYR A 242 -9.35 -8.20 0.25
CA TYR A 242 -8.20 -7.52 -0.34
C TYR A 242 -7.35 -8.52 -1.12
N SER A 243 -6.93 -8.14 -2.34
CA SER A 243 -5.94 -8.91 -3.09
C SER A 243 -4.51 -8.65 -2.62
N GLY A 244 -4.30 -7.49 -2.02
CA GLY A 244 -2.99 -6.93 -1.72
C GLY A 244 -2.26 -6.42 -2.96
N SER A 245 -1.12 -5.80 -2.74
CA SER A 245 -0.24 -5.33 -3.81
C SER A 245 0.54 -6.48 -4.47
N PRO A 246 0.96 -6.34 -5.75
CA PRO A 246 1.72 -7.36 -6.46
C PRO A 246 3.18 -7.47 -6.01
N LEU A 247 3.72 -6.42 -5.38
CA LEU A 247 5.07 -6.33 -4.84
C LEU A 247 5.06 -5.78 -3.42
N LYS A 248 6.15 -5.98 -2.69
CA LYS A 248 6.44 -5.28 -1.44
C LYS A 248 6.90 -3.86 -1.76
N TYR A 249 6.35 -2.87 -1.05
CA TYR A 249 6.66 -1.46 -1.24
C TYR A 249 7.25 -0.78 0.01
N SER A 250 7.37 -1.53 1.10
CA SER A 250 8.08 -1.12 2.32
C SER A 250 8.68 -2.32 3.03
N ILE A 251 9.59 -2.07 3.98
CA ILE A 251 10.16 -3.14 4.81
C ILE A 251 9.13 -3.73 5.78
N SER A 252 8.11 -2.97 6.17
CA SER A 252 7.01 -3.50 7.00
C SER A 252 6.22 -4.61 6.31
N GLU A 253 6.35 -4.73 4.99
CA GLU A 253 5.74 -5.78 4.18
C GLU A 253 6.64 -7.02 3.98
N GLU A 254 7.81 -7.11 4.63
CA GLU A 254 8.80 -8.18 4.37
C GLU A 254 8.23 -9.60 4.51
N HIS A 255 7.21 -9.77 5.37
CA HIS A 255 6.55 -11.06 5.59
C HIS A 255 5.30 -11.27 4.74
N HIS A 256 4.90 -10.28 3.91
CA HIS A 256 3.75 -10.43 3.04
C HIS A 256 4.04 -11.36 1.87
N GLN A 257 3.10 -12.24 1.59
CA GLN A 257 3.11 -13.06 0.39
C GLN A 257 2.35 -12.33 -0.71
N LYS A 258 3.05 -11.77 -1.68
CA LYS A 258 2.47 -10.98 -2.76
C LYS A 258 1.88 -11.83 -3.88
N GLY A 259 0.82 -11.33 -4.52
CA GLY A 259 0.13 -12.10 -5.56
C GLY A 259 -1.22 -11.48 -5.92
N PHE A 260 -2.14 -12.31 -6.39
CA PHE A 260 -3.50 -11.94 -6.75
C PHE A 260 -4.47 -13.08 -6.45
N ASN A 261 -5.78 -12.78 -6.44
CA ASN A 261 -6.81 -13.78 -6.21
C ASN A 261 -7.39 -14.26 -7.54
N ILE A 262 -7.51 -15.59 -7.71
CA ILE A 262 -8.33 -16.24 -8.74
C ILE A 262 -9.67 -16.54 -8.09
N VAL A 263 -10.73 -15.95 -8.61
CA VAL A 263 -12.08 -16.04 -8.08
C VAL A 263 -12.96 -16.79 -9.06
N GLN A 264 -13.72 -17.75 -8.57
CA GLN A 264 -14.73 -18.47 -9.35
C GLN A 264 -16.10 -18.29 -8.69
N LEU A 265 -17.07 -17.90 -9.48
CA LEU A 265 -18.45 -17.62 -9.07
C LEU A 265 -19.38 -18.58 -9.80
N ASP A 266 -20.04 -19.49 -9.07
CA ASP A 266 -20.93 -20.49 -9.64
C ASP A 266 -22.33 -19.92 -10.00
N GLU A 267 -23.20 -20.78 -10.53
CA GLU A 267 -24.57 -20.43 -10.92
C GLU A 267 -25.45 -19.92 -9.75
N LEU A 268 -25.14 -20.38 -8.52
CA LEU A 268 -25.89 -20.03 -7.31
C LEU A 268 -25.29 -18.82 -6.59
N GLY A 269 -24.20 -18.26 -7.10
CA GLY A 269 -23.48 -17.16 -6.45
C GLY A 269 -22.49 -17.61 -5.37
N ASN A 270 -22.18 -18.91 -5.24
CA ASN A 270 -21.14 -19.35 -4.33
C ASN A 270 -19.76 -18.99 -4.92
N VAL A 271 -18.86 -18.57 -4.03
CA VAL A 271 -17.54 -18.09 -4.39
C VAL A 271 -16.45 -19.04 -3.88
N THR A 272 -15.52 -19.38 -4.75
CA THR A 272 -14.24 -19.98 -4.38
C THR A 272 -13.11 -19.03 -4.73
N VAL A 273 -12.11 -18.93 -3.86
CA VAL A 273 -10.97 -18.04 -4.04
C VAL A 273 -9.68 -18.79 -3.82
N GLU A 274 -8.82 -18.74 -4.80
CA GLU A 274 -7.44 -19.24 -4.73
C GLU A 274 -6.48 -18.07 -4.85
N LYS A 275 -5.46 -18.00 -3.99
CA LYS A 275 -4.40 -16.99 -4.09
C LYS A 275 -3.25 -17.55 -4.94
N ARG A 276 -2.91 -16.86 -6.02
CA ARG A 276 -1.71 -17.16 -6.83
C ARG A 276 -0.59 -16.18 -6.48
N LEU A 277 0.54 -16.72 -6.05
CA LEU A 277 1.69 -15.92 -5.66
C LEU A 277 2.45 -15.41 -6.88
N LEU A 278 2.97 -14.20 -6.76
CA LEU A 278 3.94 -13.58 -7.67
C LEU A 278 5.31 -13.58 -7.00
N LYS A 279 6.34 -13.90 -7.75
CA LYS A 279 7.72 -13.92 -7.25
C LYS A 279 8.45 -12.68 -7.75
N PRO A 280 8.97 -11.83 -6.86
CA PRO A 280 9.79 -10.69 -7.29
C PRO A 280 11.10 -11.19 -7.93
N ASN A 281 11.73 -10.36 -8.77
CA ASN A 281 13.08 -10.62 -9.25
C ASN A 281 14.09 -10.42 -8.12
N HIS A 282 13.92 -9.33 -7.36
CA HIS A 282 14.68 -9.04 -6.13
C HIS A 282 13.69 -8.80 -4.99
N ASP A 283 13.86 -9.51 -3.88
CA ASP A 283 12.96 -9.39 -2.74
C ASP A 283 13.33 -8.22 -1.83
N ILE A 284 12.35 -7.71 -1.06
CA ILE A 284 12.59 -6.75 0.02
C ILE A 284 12.58 -7.51 1.33
N ARG A 285 13.71 -7.47 2.08
CA ARG A 285 13.86 -8.20 3.34
C ARG A 285 14.87 -7.57 4.28
N THR A 286 14.78 -7.93 5.55
CA THR A 286 15.75 -7.56 6.57
C THR A 286 16.92 -8.54 6.59
N VAL A 287 18.13 -8.01 6.79
CA VAL A 287 19.35 -8.76 7.12
C VAL A 287 19.86 -8.26 8.48
N GLU A 288 19.92 -9.15 9.47
CA GLU A 288 20.37 -8.79 10.82
C GLU A 288 21.64 -9.59 11.17
N GLY A 289 22.69 -8.91 11.67
CA GLY A 289 23.94 -9.54 12.05
C GLY A 289 25.04 -8.53 12.35
N LYS A 290 26.23 -9.04 12.77
CA LYS A 290 27.43 -8.22 12.85
C LYS A 290 28.00 -7.99 11.45
N ILE A 291 28.67 -6.87 11.24
CA ILE A 291 29.19 -6.51 9.91
C ILE A 291 30.12 -7.59 9.36
N ASP A 292 31.00 -8.16 10.21
CA ASP A 292 31.97 -9.17 9.77
C ASP A 292 31.28 -10.47 9.32
N ASP A 293 30.15 -10.84 9.93
CA ASP A 293 29.34 -12.01 9.53
C ASP A 293 28.63 -11.71 8.22
N ILE A 294 28.01 -10.54 8.10
CA ILE A 294 27.28 -10.11 6.89
C ILE A 294 28.22 -10.09 5.67
N LEU A 295 29.48 -9.66 5.84
CA LEU A 295 30.47 -9.64 4.77
C LEU A 295 30.92 -11.04 4.28
N GLN A 296 30.57 -12.10 5.00
CA GLN A 296 30.80 -13.49 4.58
C GLN A 296 29.64 -14.08 3.76
N HIS A 297 28.51 -13.36 3.64
CA HIS A 297 27.40 -13.86 2.83
C HIS A 297 27.79 -13.92 1.35
N GLU A 298 27.10 -14.76 0.58
CA GLU A 298 27.18 -14.72 -0.87
C GLU A 298 26.57 -13.43 -1.41
N ILE A 299 27.09 -12.94 -2.54
CA ILE A 299 26.55 -11.72 -3.20
C ILE A 299 25.10 -12.00 -3.57
N ASN A 300 24.21 -11.08 -3.15
CA ASN A 300 22.79 -11.20 -3.39
C ASN A 300 22.21 -9.83 -3.75
N GLU A 301 21.40 -9.76 -4.78
CA GLU A 301 20.86 -8.52 -5.35
C GLU A 301 19.51 -8.11 -4.75
N ASP A 302 19.01 -8.78 -3.70
CA ASP A 302 17.81 -8.36 -2.99
C ASP A 302 17.95 -6.93 -2.44
N TYR A 303 16.82 -6.26 -2.31
CA TYR A 303 16.70 -4.97 -1.63
C TYR A 303 16.70 -5.18 -0.12
N VAL A 304 17.84 -4.96 0.54
CA VAL A 304 17.98 -5.29 1.96
C VAL A 304 17.98 -4.06 2.86
N PHE A 305 17.32 -4.23 4.01
CA PHE A 305 17.38 -3.34 5.16
C PHE A 305 18.25 -4.01 6.21
N VAL A 306 19.42 -3.45 6.48
CA VAL A 306 20.42 -4.11 7.33
C VAL A 306 20.36 -3.55 8.74
N LYS A 307 20.23 -4.45 9.73
CA LYS A 307 20.27 -4.16 11.16
C LYS A 307 21.59 -4.68 11.74
N LEU A 308 22.53 -3.77 11.95
CA LEU A 308 23.83 -4.13 12.51
C LEU A 308 23.73 -4.37 14.03
N LEU A 309 24.28 -5.49 14.47
CA LEU A 309 24.36 -5.90 15.88
C LEU A 309 25.70 -5.55 16.54
N ASP A 310 26.52 -4.75 15.86
CA ASP A 310 27.83 -4.33 16.35
C ASP A 310 27.68 -3.35 17.52
N GLU A 311 28.44 -3.57 18.60
CA GLU A 311 28.44 -2.70 19.77
C GLU A 311 29.16 -1.37 19.50
N THR A 312 30.13 -1.37 18.58
CA THR A 312 30.88 -0.20 18.17
C THR A 312 30.41 0.36 16.84
N PRO A 313 30.48 1.69 16.62
CA PRO A 313 30.16 2.29 15.33
C PRO A 313 31.07 1.73 14.22
N ILE A 314 30.45 1.35 13.12
CA ILE A 314 31.13 0.89 11.91
C ILE A 314 31.37 2.07 10.98
N LEU A 315 32.61 2.23 10.52
CA LEU A 315 32.95 3.27 9.54
C LEU A 315 32.46 2.85 8.14
N PHE A 316 31.74 3.74 7.45
CA PHE A 316 31.15 3.51 6.13
C PHE A 316 30.35 2.21 6.00
N PRO A 317 29.34 1.98 6.87
CA PRO A 317 28.67 0.70 6.92
C PRO A 317 27.92 0.37 5.61
N MET A 318 27.29 1.36 4.98
CA MET A 318 26.57 1.16 3.71
C MET A 318 27.50 0.70 2.58
N GLU A 319 28.70 1.28 2.46
CA GLU A 319 29.67 0.89 1.43
C GLU A 319 30.13 -0.55 1.62
N LYS A 320 30.36 -0.96 2.88
CA LYS A 320 30.74 -2.33 3.22
C LYS A 320 29.61 -3.30 2.89
N VAL A 321 28.40 -3.01 3.31
CA VAL A 321 27.22 -3.86 3.03
C VAL A 321 27.00 -4.01 1.54
N ARG A 322 27.15 -2.95 0.75
CA ARG A 322 26.98 -2.99 -0.73
C ARG A 322 28.01 -3.85 -1.45
N SER A 323 29.10 -4.23 -0.82
CA SER A 323 30.02 -5.21 -1.42
C SER A 323 29.43 -6.63 -1.52
N VAL A 324 28.42 -6.91 -0.71
CA VAL A 324 27.70 -8.21 -0.66
C VAL A 324 26.24 -8.06 -1.10
N TYR A 325 25.61 -6.95 -0.75
CA TYR A 325 24.24 -6.60 -1.13
C TYR A 325 24.24 -5.29 -1.93
N PRO A 326 24.51 -5.33 -3.27
CA PRO A 326 24.62 -4.13 -4.10
C PRO A 326 23.42 -3.21 -4.01
N ASN A 327 22.22 -3.78 -3.84
CA ASN A 327 20.95 -3.05 -3.74
C ASN A 327 20.53 -2.76 -2.28
N ALA A 328 21.48 -2.73 -1.32
CA ALA A 328 21.16 -2.33 0.05
C ALA A 328 20.53 -0.94 0.09
N MET A 329 19.34 -0.85 0.67
CA MET A 329 18.52 0.36 0.75
C MET A 329 18.77 1.14 2.03
N HIS A 330 18.97 0.44 3.15
CA HIS A 330 19.12 1.05 4.46
C HIS A 330 20.05 0.24 5.34
N VAL A 331 20.84 0.94 6.18
CA VAL A 331 21.68 0.33 7.21
C VAL A 331 21.46 1.09 8.51
N GLU A 332 20.99 0.41 9.51
CA GLU A 332 20.85 0.94 10.87
C GLU A 332 21.65 0.09 11.87
N ARG A 333 22.05 0.68 12.98
CA ARG A 333 22.65 -0.05 14.09
C ARG A 333 21.62 -0.22 15.20
N LYS A 334 21.37 -1.46 15.61
CA LYS A 334 20.55 -1.76 16.77
C LYS A 334 21.33 -1.36 18.03
N LEU A 335 20.99 -0.22 18.60
CA LEU A 335 21.51 0.16 19.89
C LEU A 335 20.86 -0.74 20.94
N PHE A 336 21.64 -1.60 21.58
CA PHE A 336 21.16 -2.33 22.75
C PHE A 336 21.03 -1.33 23.91
N SER A 337 19.89 -0.64 23.99
CA SER A 337 19.53 0.03 25.22
C SER A 337 19.13 -1.04 26.23
N SER A 338 19.96 -1.28 27.23
CA SER A 338 19.66 -2.12 28.39
C SER A 338 18.66 -1.43 29.35
N VAL A 339 17.78 -0.60 28.82
CA VAL A 339 16.73 0.05 29.60
C VAL A 339 15.45 -0.72 29.39
N LYS A 340 15.02 -1.39 30.47
CA LYS A 340 13.70 -2.00 30.58
C LYS A 340 12.64 -1.03 30.09
N GLU A 341 11.76 -1.51 29.21
CA GLU A 341 10.48 -0.89 28.93
C GLU A 341 9.72 -0.69 30.24
N ASN A 342 9.87 0.48 30.82
CA ASN A 342 8.94 1.00 31.83
C ASN A 342 8.86 2.52 31.66
N GLU A 343 7.61 2.92 31.43
CA GLU A 343 7.06 4.26 31.58
C GLU A 343 7.16 5.20 30.36
N GLU A 344 5.99 5.34 29.75
CA GLU A 344 5.51 6.59 29.16
C GLU A 344 5.87 7.76 30.09
N SER A 345 7.03 8.36 29.91
CA SER A 345 7.38 9.57 30.63
C SER A 345 7.69 10.70 29.66
N SER A 346 6.63 11.45 29.38
CA SER A 346 6.59 12.91 29.30
C SER A 346 7.61 13.59 28.37
N ILE A 347 7.16 13.79 27.12
CA ILE A 347 7.68 14.87 26.24
C ILE A 347 7.68 16.24 26.95
N GLY A 348 6.88 16.43 28.00
CA GLY A 348 6.81 17.68 28.77
C GLY A 348 7.95 17.97 29.76
N SER A 349 8.80 16.96 30.10
CA SER A 349 9.90 17.20 31.05
C SER A 349 11.20 17.64 30.39
N ARG A 350 11.42 17.29 29.12
CA ARG A 350 12.64 17.65 28.35
C ARG A 350 12.75 19.16 28.05
N GLN A 351 11.63 19.87 27.95
CA GLN A 351 11.61 21.33 27.71
C GLN A 351 12.06 22.19 28.92
N LYS A 352 12.30 21.62 30.10
CA LYS A 352 12.70 22.33 31.32
C LYS A 352 14.10 21.97 31.81
N MET A 353 14.85 21.15 31.07
CA MET A 353 16.22 20.77 31.43
C MET A 353 17.20 21.84 30.91
N ASP A 354 18.27 22.12 31.70
CA ASP A 354 19.40 22.87 31.18
C ASP A 354 20.22 22.01 30.20
N ASP A 355 21.07 22.64 29.40
CA ASP A 355 21.81 21.97 28.33
C ASP A 355 22.69 20.81 28.83
N LEU A 356 23.25 20.93 30.03
CA LEU A 356 24.08 19.88 30.66
C LEU A 356 23.22 18.70 31.12
N ALA A 357 22.06 18.98 31.72
CA ALA A 357 21.14 17.94 32.14
C ALA A 357 20.56 17.18 30.92
N LEU A 358 20.29 17.91 29.83
CA LEU A 358 19.85 17.32 28.56
C LEU A 358 20.95 16.44 27.94
N PHE A 359 22.20 16.91 27.94
CA PHE A 359 23.34 16.13 27.50
C PHE A 359 23.52 14.85 28.33
N ASN A 360 23.45 14.94 29.67
CA ASN A 360 23.59 13.78 30.54
C ASN A 360 22.46 12.77 30.33
N ALA A 361 21.23 13.23 30.19
CA ALA A 361 20.10 12.36 29.87
C ALA A 361 20.27 11.66 28.51
N PHE A 362 20.70 12.40 27.49
CA PHE A 362 21.01 11.84 26.16
C PHE A 362 22.17 10.83 26.21
N TYR A 363 23.25 11.17 26.93
CA TYR A 363 24.40 10.28 27.07
C TYR A 363 24.03 8.98 27.79
N GLU A 364 23.24 9.07 28.87
CA GLU A 364 22.76 7.92 29.61
C GLU A 364 21.80 7.07 28.76
N GLU A 365 20.91 7.71 27.97
CA GLU A 365 20.01 7.05 27.04
C GLU A 365 20.75 6.28 25.93
N VAL A 366 21.82 6.87 25.37
CA VAL A 366 22.60 6.27 24.26
C VAL A 366 23.62 5.23 24.73
N LYS A 367 24.25 5.45 25.89
CA LYS A 367 25.37 4.58 26.39
C LYS A 367 24.93 3.62 27.47
N GLY A 368 23.75 3.76 28.06
CA GLY A 368 23.28 2.96 29.19
C GLY A 368 24.01 3.21 30.50
N VAL A 369 24.90 4.21 30.55
CA VAL A 369 25.67 4.62 31.73
C VAL A 369 25.77 6.12 31.80
N LYS A 370 25.92 6.68 33.00
CA LYS A 370 26.10 8.13 33.19
C LYS A 370 27.39 8.62 32.54
N ALA A 371 27.37 9.85 32.05
CA ALA A 371 28.55 10.48 31.48
C ALA A 371 29.69 10.55 32.49
N PRO A 372 30.91 10.15 32.13
CA PRO A 372 32.07 10.34 32.97
C PRO A 372 32.31 11.84 33.21
N THR A 373 32.86 12.18 34.39
CA THR A 373 33.13 13.59 34.75
C THR A 373 33.99 14.31 33.71
N GLU A 374 34.95 13.62 33.11
CA GLU A 374 35.81 14.17 32.07
C GLU A 374 34.99 14.55 30.81
N THR A 375 34.00 13.74 30.42
CA THR A 375 33.12 13.99 29.30
C THR A 375 32.20 15.20 29.55
N GLU A 376 31.70 15.33 30.78
CA GLU A 376 30.90 16.50 31.18
C GLU A 376 31.71 17.80 31.13
N VAL A 377 33.01 17.75 31.56
CA VAL A 377 33.91 18.92 31.50
C VAL A 377 34.12 19.35 30.06
N ILE A 378 34.45 18.40 29.18
CA ILE A 378 34.62 18.69 27.73
C ILE A 378 33.35 19.29 27.12
N PHE A 379 32.17 18.71 27.43
CA PHE A 379 30.90 19.26 26.95
C PHE A 379 30.66 20.69 27.40
N LYS A 380 30.95 21.00 28.69
CA LYS A 380 30.82 22.36 29.24
C LYS A 380 31.74 23.34 28.55
N GLU A 381 32.99 22.96 28.30
CA GLU A 381 33.96 23.82 27.61
C GLU A 381 33.52 24.14 26.18
N VAL A 382 33.04 23.13 25.42
CA VAL A 382 32.54 23.33 24.05
C VAL A 382 31.29 24.20 24.04
N LEU A 383 30.34 23.93 24.95
CA LEU A 383 29.12 24.73 25.07
C LEU A 383 29.41 26.20 25.41
N GLN A 384 30.34 26.45 26.34
CA GLN A 384 30.75 27.82 26.69
C GLN A 384 31.43 28.53 25.51
N GLY A 385 32.25 27.84 24.74
CA GLY A 385 32.86 28.38 23.52
C GLY A 385 31.78 28.77 22.48
N PHE A 386 30.82 27.91 22.26
CA PHE A 386 29.71 28.15 21.33
C PHE A 386 28.85 29.37 21.73
N LEU A 387 28.46 29.44 23.01
CA LEU A 387 27.67 30.56 23.55
C LEU A 387 28.43 31.89 23.49
N GLN A 388 29.76 31.87 23.63
CA GLN A 388 30.57 33.11 23.51
C GLN A 388 30.67 33.57 22.04
N GLU A 389 30.72 32.68 21.09
CA GLU A 389 30.72 33.03 19.66
C GLU A 389 29.39 33.60 19.21
N GLU A 390 28.24 33.09 19.66
CA GLU A 390 26.92 33.67 19.41
C GLU A 390 26.80 35.11 19.97
N HIS A 391 27.26 35.33 21.19
CA HIS A 391 27.23 36.66 21.78
C HIS A 391 28.16 37.68 21.09
N VAL A 392 29.18 37.23 20.37
CA VAL A 392 30.07 38.08 19.58
C VAL A 392 29.46 38.37 18.20
N SER A 393 28.71 37.44 17.61
CA SER A 393 27.98 37.65 16.34
C SER A 393 26.83 38.62 16.49
N ASP A 394 26.03 38.53 17.57
CA ASP A 394 24.91 39.44 17.83
C ASP A 394 25.36 40.89 18.07
N LYS A 395 26.56 41.11 18.67
CA LYS A 395 27.16 42.46 18.82
C LYS A 395 27.67 43.04 17.51
N LYS A 396 27.92 42.24 16.48
CA LYS A 396 28.36 42.75 15.17
C LYS A 396 27.20 43.13 14.24
N GLU A 397 26.01 42.54 14.43
CA GLU A 397 24.82 42.90 13.67
C GLU A 397 24.09 44.15 14.25
N GLY A 398 24.27 44.44 15.54
CA GLY A 398 23.68 45.64 16.19
C GLY A 398 24.39 46.97 15.90
N LEU A 399 25.40 47.02 15.05
CA LEU A 399 26.20 48.22 14.72
C LEU A 399 26.13 48.63 13.23
N LYS A 400 25.04 48.25 12.57
CA LYS A 400 24.70 48.77 11.24
C LYS A 400 23.23 49.23 11.25
N ILE A 401 23.01 50.40 11.79
CA ILE A 401 21.90 51.29 11.47
C ILE A 401 22.49 52.68 11.14
#